data_42a9a8ca9ca0c63caf87759a4acc3a20
#
_entry.id   42a9a8ca9ca0c63caf87759a4acc3a20
#
_cell.length_a   1.000
_cell.length_b   1.000
_cell.length_c   1.000
_cell.angle_alpha   90.00
_cell.angle_beta   90.00
_cell.angle_gamma   90.00
#
_symmetry.space_group_name_H-M   'P 1'
#
loop_
_entity.id
_entity.type
_entity.pdbx_description
1 polymer ?
#
loop_
_entity_poly.entity_id
_entity_poly.type
_entity_poly.pdbx_seq_one_letter_code
_entity_poly.pdbx_strand_id
1 'polypeptide(L)'
;MTDRILTSFILIFLVSCSGGSDATMMVIQSPNSPEHPIVWDTASPASVNMSETKLDAAFDYAFAEGTFTQSAVVIKDGKLIYERYRGILPGEVNAIVNTSTLDNNTLQNLFAERDSRDPTSSWSSAKSFTSFLIGIAELDGFISSIDDSAAMYITEWANDERADITIKNLLDMRSGLVPMCFDFTLQNLQECKNRTDSASGGDIVFADNQLDGCINRSLAESGVLQPWFSDTDIYNRGDFLYSNCDTMVLGAVSYTHLTLPTI
;
A
#
# COMPACT_ATOMS: atom_id res chain seq x y z
N MET A 1 7.59 21.81 13.46
CA MET A 1 7.99 20.43 13.72
C MET A 1 7.08 19.41 13.03
N THR A 2 6.04 19.87 12.33
CA THR A 2 5.02 19.03 11.64
C THR A 2 5.29 18.83 10.14
N ASP A 3 6.21 19.60 9.54
CA ASP A 3 6.42 19.54 8.08
C ASP A 3 7.38 18.45 7.58
N ARG A 4 8.06 17.75 8.50
CA ARG A 4 9.04 16.71 8.10
C ARG A 4 8.44 15.31 7.89
N ILE A 5 7.24 15.06 8.37
CA ILE A 5 6.65 13.70 8.35
C ILE A 5 5.96 13.40 7.02
N LEU A 6 5.41 14.41 6.34
CA LEU A 6 4.65 14.19 5.11
C LEU A 6 5.55 13.96 3.88
N THR A 7 6.72 14.59 3.84
CA THR A 7 7.68 14.49 2.73
C THR A 7 8.37 13.13 2.65
N SER A 8 8.48 12.43 3.77
CA SER A 8 9.20 11.14 3.84
C SER A 8 8.42 9.96 3.26
N PHE A 9 7.09 10.02 3.25
CA PHE A 9 6.25 8.90 2.75
C PHE A 9 6.27 8.71 1.23
N ILE A 10 6.59 9.75 0.48
CA ILE A 10 6.55 9.74 -1.00
C ILE A 10 7.76 8.99 -1.60
N LEU A 11 8.86 8.91 -0.86
CA LEU A 11 10.16 8.49 -1.40
C LEU A 11 10.34 6.98 -1.59
N ILE A 12 9.57 6.16 -0.88
CA ILE A 12 9.93 4.74 -0.71
C ILE A 12 9.62 3.89 -1.92
N PHE A 13 8.56 4.20 -2.63
CA PHE A 13 8.12 3.36 -3.74
C PHE A 13 8.80 3.67 -5.08
N LEU A 14 9.47 4.81 -5.17
CA LEU A 14 10.11 5.21 -6.42
C LEU A 14 11.52 4.61 -6.60
N VAL A 15 12.16 4.14 -5.52
CA VAL A 15 13.49 3.53 -5.57
C VAL A 15 13.44 2.06 -6.00
N SER A 16 12.30 1.38 -5.87
CA SER A 16 12.16 -0.01 -6.29
C SER A 16 12.17 -0.23 -7.82
N CYS A 17 12.15 0.85 -8.62
CA CYS A 17 12.21 0.77 -10.09
C CYS A 17 13.60 1.00 -10.70
N SER A 18 14.66 1.19 -9.91
CA SER A 18 15.98 1.53 -10.44
C SER A 18 17.04 0.41 -10.32
N GLY A 19 16.65 -0.83 -10.31
CA GLY A 19 17.54 -1.99 -10.41
C GLY A 19 17.69 -2.48 -11.85
N GLY A 20 18.78 -2.14 -12.44
CA GLY A 20 19.34 -2.30 -13.77
C GLY A 20 18.75 -3.27 -14.79
N SER A 21 18.93 -2.85 -16.05
CA SER A 21 18.69 -3.49 -17.35
C SER A 21 17.22 -3.59 -17.78
N ASP A 22 16.86 -2.74 -18.76
CA ASP A 22 15.71 -2.89 -19.69
C ASP A 22 14.40 -3.48 -19.11
N ALA A 23 13.98 -2.99 -17.95
CA ALA A 23 12.63 -3.19 -17.52
C ALA A 23 11.71 -2.23 -18.30
N THR A 24 11.35 -2.63 -19.52
CA THR A 24 10.09 -2.20 -20.09
C THR A 24 9.06 -2.41 -18.99
N MET A 25 8.45 -1.33 -18.49
CA MET A 25 7.29 -1.44 -17.63
C MET A 25 6.30 -2.35 -18.35
N MET A 26 6.27 -3.63 -18.01
CA MET A 26 5.15 -4.47 -18.40
C MET A 26 3.97 -3.91 -17.65
N VAL A 27 3.19 -3.09 -18.35
CA VAL A 27 1.77 -2.97 -18.03
C VAL A 27 1.25 -4.38 -18.18
N ILE A 28 1.08 -5.08 -17.08
CA ILE A 28 0.37 -6.36 -17.05
C ILE A 28 -1.09 -5.98 -17.35
N GLN A 29 -1.39 -5.86 -18.63
CA GLN A 29 -2.77 -5.96 -19.03
C GLN A 29 -3.20 -7.37 -18.68
N SER A 30 -4.03 -7.47 -17.64
CA SER A 30 -4.74 -8.72 -17.37
C SER A 30 -5.43 -9.12 -18.68
N PRO A 31 -5.14 -10.30 -19.25
CA PRO A 31 -5.69 -10.70 -20.55
C PRO A 31 -7.21 -10.88 -20.51
N ASN A 32 -7.84 -10.76 -19.37
CA ASN A 32 -9.28 -10.91 -19.13
C ASN A 32 -9.88 -9.75 -18.34
N SER A 33 -9.27 -8.59 -18.34
CA SER A 33 -9.98 -7.40 -17.83
C SER A 33 -11.20 -7.19 -18.71
N PRO A 34 -12.42 -7.22 -18.17
CA PRO A 34 -13.60 -6.96 -18.98
C PRO A 34 -13.43 -5.61 -19.68
N GLU A 35 -13.64 -5.58 -20.99
CA GLU A 35 -13.54 -4.37 -21.83
C GLU A 35 -14.57 -3.28 -21.47
N HIS A 36 -15.22 -3.41 -20.33
CA HIS A 36 -16.18 -2.43 -19.87
C HIS A 36 -15.50 -1.58 -18.77
N PRO A 37 -15.02 -0.36 -19.11
CA PRO A 37 -14.70 0.59 -18.07
C PRO A 37 -15.93 0.73 -17.18
N ILE A 38 -15.73 0.66 -15.85
CA ILE A 38 -16.80 1.00 -14.93
C ILE A 38 -17.16 2.45 -15.22
N VAL A 39 -18.26 2.64 -15.90
CA VAL A 39 -18.80 3.97 -16.17
C VAL A 39 -19.70 4.31 -14.99
N TRP A 40 -19.27 5.24 -14.17
CA TRP A 40 -20.10 5.76 -13.11
C TRP A 40 -21.28 6.53 -13.72
N ASP A 41 -22.47 6.28 -13.20
CA ASP A 41 -23.57 7.21 -13.42
C ASP A 41 -23.17 8.59 -12.92
N THR A 42 -23.41 9.61 -13.69
CA THR A 42 -23.08 10.99 -13.32
C THR A 42 -24.33 11.77 -12.95
N ALA A 43 -24.16 12.78 -12.09
CA ALA A 43 -25.22 13.72 -11.76
C ALA A 43 -24.61 15.09 -11.46
N SER A 44 -25.42 16.16 -11.60
CA SER A 44 -24.97 17.48 -11.14
C SER A 44 -24.97 17.54 -9.60
N PRO A 45 -24.06 18.28 -8.98
CA PRO A 45 -24.05 18.45 -7.53
C PRO A 45 -25.40 18.92 -6.98
N ALA A 46 -26.06 19.85 -7.65
CA ALA A 46 -27.35 20.38 -7.24
C ALA A 46 -28.45 19.32 -7.19
N SER A 47 -28.44 18.32 -8.11
CA SER A 47 -29.47 17.27 -8.18
C SER A 47 -29.44 16.32 -6.97
N VAL A 48 -28.34 16.30 -6.23
CA VAL A 48 -28.13 15.50 -5.01
C VAL A 48 -27.95 16.37 -3.77
N ASN A 49 -28.46 17.60 -3.80
CA ASN A 49 -28.39 18.56 -2.71
C ASN A 49 -26.96 18.92 -2.27
N MET A 50 -26.02 18.98 -3.21
CA MET A 50 -24.66 19.46 -2.97
C MET A 50 -24.45 20.82 -3.62
N SER A 51 -23.64 21.65 -2.99
CA SER A 51 -23.29 22.99 -3.52
C SER A 51 -22.04 22.87 -4.39
N GLU A 52 -22.15 23.17 -5.67
CA GLU A 52 -21.04 23.20 -6.61
C GLU A 52 -19.97 24.20 -6.14
N THR A 53 -20.36 25.41 -5.74
CA THR A 53 -19.41 26.42 -5.22
C THR A 53 -18.61 25.95 -4.01
N LYS A 54 -19.22 25.14 -3.13
CA LYS A 54 -18.48 24.57 -1.98
C LYS A 54 -17.55 23.45 -2.42
N LEU A 55 -17.93 22.68 -3.42
CA LEU A 55 -17.07 21.66 -4.04
C LEU A 55 -15.89 22.33 -4.74
N ASP A 56 -16.13 23.40 -5.51
CA ASP A 56 -15.05 24.18 -6.14
C ASP A 56 -14.05 24.67 -5.10
N ALA A 57 -14.52 25.29 -4.03
CA ALA A 57 -13.64 25.78 -2.97
C ALA A 57 -12.86 24.66 -2.25
N ALA A 58 -13.48 23.50 -2.04
CA ALA A 58 -12.82 22.34 -1.44
C ALA A 58 -11.74 21.76 -2.38
N PHE A 59 -12.03 21.70 -3.67
CA PHE A 59 -11.09 21.22 -4.67
C PHE A 59 -9.97 22.24 -4.93
N ASP A 60 -10.25 23.54 -4.90
CA ASP A 60 -9.20 24.57 -4.98
C ASP A 60 -8.21 24.45 -3.82
N TYR A 61 -8.70 24.17 -2.62
CA TYR A 61 -7.84 23.87 -1.47
C TYR A 61 -7.07 22.56 -1.66
N ALA A 62 -7.74 21.49 -2.08
CA ALA A 62 -7.13 20.18 -2.25
C ALA A 62 -6.06 20.16 -3.37
N PHE A 63 -6.23 20.97 -4.42
CA PHE A 63 -5.34 21.02 -5.58
C PHE A 63 -4.36 22.21 -5.54
N ALA A 64 -4.28 22.93 -4.42
CA ALA A 64 -3.28 23.98 -4.25
C ALA A 64 -1.85 23.43 -4.40
N GLU A 65 -0.93 24.26 -4.87
CA GLU A 65 0.47 23.85 -4.97
C GLU A 65 1.03 23.43 -3.61
N GLY A 66 1.77 22.34 -3.57
CA GLY A 66 2.33 21.75 -2.35
C GLY A 66 1.42 20.72 -1.67
N THR A 67 0.23 20.47 -2.18
CA THR A 67 -0.65 19.38 -1.69
C THR A 67 -0.36 18.04 -2.34
N PHE A 68 0.32 18.01 -3.48
CA PHE A 68 0.63 16.83 -4.28
C PHE A 68 -0.62 16.05 -4.76
N THR A 69 -1.80 16.64 -4.65
CA THR A 69 -3.04 16.00 -5.09
C THR A 69 -3.10 15.99 -6.61
N GLN A 70 -3.25 14.81 -7.20
CA GLN A 70 -3.33 14.63 -8.65
C GLN A 70 -4.73 14.27 -9.14
N SER A 71 -5.55 13.67 -8.28
CA SER A 71 -6.94 13.34 -8.59
C SER A 71 -7.78 13.39 -7.34
N ALA A 72 -9.02 13.81 -7.49
CA ALA A 72 -10.05 13.72 -6.46
C ALA A 72 -11.41 13.56 -7.11
N VAL A 73 -12.27 12.77 -6.50
CA VAL A 73 -13.63 12.53 -6.96
C VAL A 73 -14.61 12.61 -5.79
N VAL A 74 -15.84 13.01 -6.07
CA VAL A 74 -16.94 12.96 -5.11
C VAL A 74 -18.04 12.09 -5.70
N ILE A 75 -18.39 11.04 -4.94
CA ILE A 75 -19.47 10.13 -5.26
C ILE A 75 -20.56 10.33 -4.21
N LYS A 76 -21.78 10.53 -4.64
CA LYS A 76 -22.96 10.65 -3.77
C LYS A 76 -24.12 9.88 -4.35
N ASP A 77 -24.77 9.07 -3.51
CA ASP A 77 -25.89 8.23 -3.87
C ASP A 77 -25.57 7.33 -5.10
N GLY A 78 -24.34 6.78 -5.14
CA GLY A 78 -23.85 5.94 -6.21
C GLY A 78 -23.51 6.66 -7.52
N LYS A 79 -23.52 7.99 -7.54
CA LYS A 79 -23.23 8.80 -8.74
C LYS A 79 -21.99 9.64 -8.57
N LEU A 80 -21.17 9.71 -9.61
CA LEU A 80 -20.06 10.64 -9.70
C LEU A 80 -20.61 12.04 -9.94
N ILE A 81 -20.41 12.94 -9.00
CA ILE A 81 -20.98 14.30 -9.04
C ILE A 81 -19.95 15.40 -9.22
N TYR A 82 -18.68 15.10 -8.93
CA TYR A 82 -17.59 16.07 -9.09
C TYR A 82 -16.27 15.34 -9.22
N GLU A 83 -15.39 15.80 -10.09
CA GLU A 83 -14.05 15.25 -10.28
C GLU A 83 -13.08 16.32 -10.78
N ARG A 84 -11.81 16.20 -10.42
CA ARG A 84 -10.73 17.05 -10.92
C ARG A 84 -9.42 16.25 -10.95
N TYR A 85 -8.61 16.53 -11.97
CA TYR A 85 -7.33 15.88 -12.22
C TYR A 85 -6.26 16.92 -12.56
N ARG A 86 -5.00 16.62 -12.28
CA ARG A 86 -3.84 17.38 -12.73
C ARG A 86 -2.56 16.55 -12.67
N GLY A 87 -1.53 16.99 -13.37
CA GLY A 87 -0.16 16.53 -13.15
C GLY A 87 0.50 17.18 -11.93
N ILE A 88 1.77 16.82 -11.71
CA ILE A 88 2.59 17.44 -10.68
C ILE A 88 2.94 18.88 -11.05
N LEU A 89 2.90 19.78 -10.08
CA LEU A 89 3.25 21.18 -10.29
C LEU A 89 4.77 21.42 -10.14
N PRO A 90 5.32 22.48 -10.78
CA PRO A 90 6.77 22.73 -10.76
C PRO A 90 7.36 22.90 -9.35
N GLY A 91 6.65 23.54 -8.44
CA GLY A 91 7.10 23.69 -7.05
C GLY A 91 7.13 22.35 -6.30
N GLU A 92 6.18 21.47 -6.60
CA GLU A 92 6.11 20.11 -6.04
C GLU A 92 7.25 19.23 -6.57
N VAL A 93 7.58 19.34 -7.88
CA VAL A 93 8.75 18.68 -8.47
C VAL A 93 10.01 19.10 -7.75
N ASN A 94 10.23 20.41 -7.57
CA ASN A 94 11.40 20.92 -6.87
C ASN A 94 11.49 20.42 -5.43
N ALA A 95 10.37 20.33 -4.72
CA ALA A 95 10.33 19.80 -3.35
C ALA A 95 10.78 18.33 -3.31
N ILE A 96 10.37 17.51 -4.26
CA ILE A 96 10.77 16.08 -4.32
C ILE A 96 12.22 15.93 -4.75
N VAL A 97 12.68 16.62 -5.80
CA VAL A 97 14.07 16.56 -6.28
C VAL A 97 15.07 16.88 -5.18
N ASN A 98 14.76 17.86 -4.35
CA ASN A 98 15.63 18.26 -3.23
C ASN A 98 15.72 17.22 -2.10
N THR A 99 14.83 16.25 -2.07
CA THR A 99 14.72 15.25 -1.01
C THR A 99 14.83 13.81 -1.49
N SER A 100 15.01 13.61 -2.81
CA SER A 100 15.08 12.29 -3.42
C SER A 100 16.26 12.17 -4.40
N THR A 101 16.48 10.94 -4.90
CA THR A 101 17.42 10.66 -5.99
C THR A 101 16.78 10.75 -7.36
N LEU A 102 15.50 11.08 -7.44
CA LEU A 102 14.79 11.20 -8.70
C LEU A 102 15.10 12.54 -9.35
N ASP A 103 15.41 12.49 -10.64
CA ASP A 103 15.58 13.71 -11.41
C ASP A 103 14.22 14.31 -11.84
N ASN A 104 14.31 15.55 -12.30
CA ASN A 104 13.15 16.34 -12.70
C ASN A 104 12.35 15.67 -13.84
N ASN A 105 13.03 15.12 -14.84
CA ASN A 105 12.38 14.50 -15.99
C ASN A 105 11.64 13.23 -15.60
N THR A 106 12.27 12.42 -14.75
CA THR A 106 11.64 11.21 -14.20
C THR A 106 10.37 11.54 -13.45
N LEU A 107 10.39 12.56 -12.58
CA LEU A 107 9.20 12.99 -11.83
C LEU A 107 8.09 13.53 -12.73
N GLN A 108 8.46 14.36 -13.72
CA GLN A 108 7.47 14.90 -14.67
C GLN A 108 6.84 13.81 -15.53
N ASN A 109 7.56 12.76 -15.86
CA ASN A 109 7.02 11.61 -16.61
C ASN A 109 6.14 10.72 -15.74
N LEU A 110 6.56 10.44 -14.50
CA LEU A 110 5.78 9.60 -13.57
C LEU A 110 4.47 10.26 -13.14
N PHE A 111 4.48 11.58 -13.03
CA PHE A 111 3.36 12.37 -12.52
C PHE A 111 2.89 13.41 -13.53
N ALA A 112 2.86 13.03 -14.81
CA ALA A 112 2.38 13.87 -15.92
C ALA A 112 0.92 14.30 -15.72
N GLU A 113 0.43 15.15 -16.64
CA GLU A 113 -1.00 15.46 -16.69
C GLU A 113 -1.83 14.20 -16.69
N ARG A 114 -2.92 14.21 -15.93
CA ARG A 114 -3.79 13.06 -15.70
C ARG A 114 -5.24 13.38 -16.03
N ASP A 115 -5.93 12.34 -16.48
CA ASP A 115 -7.39 12.35 -16.63
C ASP A 115 -8.03 11.17 -15.86
N SER A 116 -9.32 10.96 -16.04
CA SER A 116 -10.07 9.91 -15.36
C SER A 116 -9.68 8.48 -15.77
N ARG A 117 -8.85 8.32 -16.78
CA ARG A 117 -8.43 7.01 -17.34
C ARG A 117 -7.00 6.65 -16.96
N ASP A 118 -6.23 7.61 -16.47
CA ASP A 118 -4.85 7.36 -16.12
C ASP A 118 -4.75 6.49 -14.88
N PRO A 119 -3.98 5.40 -14.92
CA PRO A 119 -3.74 4.58 -13.75
C PRO A 119 -2.96 5.39 -12.71
N THR A 120 -3.34 5.22 -11.46
CA THR A 120 -2.62 5.80 -10.32
C THR A 120 -2.26 4.74 -9.31
N SER A 121 -1.13 4.94 -8.63
CA SER A 121 -0.77 4.05 -7.53
C SER A 121 -1.70 4.28 -6.34
N SER A 122 -2.31 3.20 -5.87
CA SER A 122 -3.20 3.24 -4.70
C SER A 122 -2.45 3.35 -3.38
N TRP A 123 -1.13 3.09 -3.38
CA TRP A 123 -0.32 3.03 -2.17
C TRP A 123 -0.99 2.14 -1.12
N SER A 124 -0.96 2.56 0.13
CA SER A 124 -1.54 1.79 1.23
C SER A 124 -3.08 1.73 1.22
N SER A 125 -3.76 2.47 0.35
CA SER A 125 -5.20 2.26 0.12
C SER A 125 -5.50 0.85 -0.39
N ALA A 126 -4.53 0.20 -1.03
CA ALA A 126 -4.63 -1.21 -1.43
C ALA A 126 -4.92 -2.15 -0.25
N LYS A 127 -4.47 -1.81 0.96
CA LYS A 127 -4.74 -2.60 2.16
C LYS A 127 -6.23 -2.71 2.47
N SER A 128 -6.98 -1.65 2.21
CA SER A 128 -8.44 -1.67 2.35
C SER A 128 -9.09 -2.63 1.37
N PHE A 129 -8.63 -2.69 0.14
CA PHE A 129 -9.13 -3.65 -0.85
C PHE A 129 -8.82 -5.09 -0.44
N THR A 130 -7.63 -5.36 0.08
CA THR A 130 -7.29 -6.68 0.62
C THR A 130 -8.23 -7.06 1.78
N SER A 131 -8.54 -6.13 2.66
CA SER A 131 -9.50 -6.36 3.75
C SER A 131 -10.89 -6.71 3.22
N PHE A 132 -11.38 -6.02 2.17
CA PHE A 132 -12.64 -6.39 1.52
C PHE A 132 -12.61 -7.78 0.90
N LEU A 133 -11.50 -8.19 0.28
CA LEU A 133 -11.36 -9.52 -0.31
C LEU A 133 -11.42 -10.61 0.77
N ILE A 134 -10.82 -10.39 1.93
CA ILE A 134 -10.95 -11.32 3.07
C ILE A 134 -12.40 -11.41 3.54
N GLY A 135 -13.10 -10.27 3.66
CA GLY A 135 -14.52 -10.27 4.04
C GLY A 135 -15.41 -10.99 3.01
N ILE A 136 -15.13 -10.86 1.73
CA ILE A 136 -15.83 -11.61 0.68
C ILE A 136 -15.52 -13.11 0.79
N ALA A 137 -14.26 -13.49 1.00
CA ALA A 137 -13.87 -14.89 1.15
C ALA A 137 -14.54 -15.55 2.38
N GLU A 138 -14.71 -14.80 3.48
CA GLU A 138 -15.47 -15.28 4.64
C GLU A 138 -16.96 -15.41 4.32
N LEU A 139 -17.56 -14.41 3.67
CA LEU A 139 -18.97 -14.43 3.28
C LEU A 139 -19.30 -15.60 2.34
N ASP A 140 -18.40 -15.90 1.41
CA ASP A 140 -18.55 -16.98 0.43
C ASP A 140 -18.17 -18.36 1.02
N GLY A 141 -17.73 -18.42 2.29
CA GLY A 141 -17.42 -19.65 3.00
C GLY A 141 -16.06 -20.26 2.67
N PHE A 142 -15.17 -19.54 1.99
CA PHE A 142 -13.78 -19.97 1.76
C PHE A 142 -12.91 -19.80 3.02
N ILE A 143 -13.22 -18.83 3.84
CA ILE A 143 -12.65 -18.62 5.17
C ILE A 143 -13.79 -18.86 6.16
N SER A 144 -13.59 -19.75 7.15
CA SER A 144 -14.64 -20.07 8.11
C SER A 144 -14.81 -18.94 9.15
N SER A 145 -13.72 -18.31 9.53
CA SER A 145 -13.68 -17.19 10.46
C SER A 145 -12.38 -16.40 10.33
N ILE A 146 -12.42 -15.11 10.54
CA ILE A 146 -11.20 -14.30 10.70
C ILE A 146 -10.39 -14.66 11.95
N ASP A 147 -10.97 -15.38 12.90
CA ASP A 147 -10.28 -15.91 14.07
C ASP A 147 -9.52 -17.23 13.77
N ASP A 148 -9.67 -17.79 12.58
CA ASP A 148 -8.92 -18.97 12.15
C ASP A 148 -7.43 -18.65 12.02
N SER A 149 -6.58 -19.67 12.28
CA SER A 149 -5.15 -19.55 12.05
C SER A 149 -4.85 -19.31 10.58
N ALA A 150 -4.02 -18.31 10.29
CA ALA A 150 -3.52 -18.08 8.93
C ALA A 150 -2.70 -19.26 8.40
N ALA A 151 -2.14 -20.11 9.27
CA ALA A 151 -1.41 -21.32 8.88
C ALA A 151 -2.29 -22.38 8.19
N MET A 152 -3.61 -22.26 8.26
CA MET A 152 -4.53 -23.09 7.45
C MET A 152 -4.36 -22.81 5.95
N TYR A 153 -3.87 -21.63 5.60
CA TYR A 153 -3.69 -21.14 4.23
C TYR A 153 -2.23 -20.95 3.87
N ILE A 154 -1.40 -20.60 4.85
CA ILE A 154 0.06 -20.42 4.73
C ILE A 154 0.73 -21.61 5.43
N THR A 155 0.86 -22.68 4.69
CA THR A 155 1.30 -23.98 5.24
C THR A 155 2.72 -23.95 5.82
N GLU A 156 3.54 -22.99 5.40
CA GLU A 156 4.88 -22.73 5.93
C GLU A 156 4.87 -22.39 7.42
N TRP A 157 3.75 -21.88 7.93
CA TRP A 157 3.58 -21.49 9.33
C TRP A 157 3.06 -22.60 10.24
N ALA A 158 2.62 -23.72 9.66
CA ALA A 158 1.89 -24.76 10.39
C ALA A 158 2.71 -25.47 11.50
N ASN A 159 4.05 -25.38 11.44
CA ASN A 159 4.93 -26.13 12.33
C ASN A 159 5.78 -25.27 13.26
N ASP A 160 5.50 -23.98 13.39
CA ASP A 160 6.19 -23.08 14.31
C ASP A 160 5.22 -22.12 15.00
N GLU A 161 5.74 -21.19 15.82
CA GLU A 161 4.92 -20.28 16.61
C GLU A 161 4.02 -19.35 15.76
N ARG A 162 4.27 -19.22 14.46
CA ARG A 162 3.42 -18.43 13.55
C ARG A 162 2.08 -19.13 13.28
N ALA A 163 1.93 -20.41 13.63
CA ALA A 163 0.65 -21.10 13.60
C ALA A 163 -0.41 -20.45 14.51
N ASP A 164 0.01 -19.67 15.49
CA ASP A 164 -0.91 -18.92 16.38
C ASP A 164 -1.38 -17.59 15.78
N ILE A 165 -0.83 -17.14 14.66
CA ILE A 165 -1.26 -15.94 13.99
C ILE A 165 -2.62 -16.18 13.33
N THR A 166 -3.63 -15.42 13.73
CA THR A 166 -4.96 -15.47 13.11
C THR A 166 -5.05 -14.52 11.91
N ILE A 167 -6.02 -14.75 11.03
CA ILE A 167 -6.35 -13.81 9.95
C ILE A 167 -6.66 -12.43 10.52
N LYS A 168 -7.36 -12.40 11.67
CA LYS A 168 -7.65 -11.16 12.40
C LYS A 168 -6.37 -10.44 12.85
N ASN A 169 -5.36 -11.14 13.34
CA ASN A 169 -4.09 -10.52 13.72
C ASN A 169 -3.43 -9.81 12.53
N LEU A 170 -3.50 -10.42 11.34
CA LEU A 170 -2.98 -9.81 10.10
C LEU A 170 -3.82 -8.59 9.68
N LEU A 171 -5.15 -8.67 9.75
CA LEU A 171 -6.05 -7.56 9.44
C LEU A 171 -5.81 -6.36 10.38
N ASP A 172 -5.58 -6.62 11.65
CA ASP A 172 -5.34 -5.61 12.67
C ASP A 172 -3.88 -5.14 12.74
N MET A 173 -2.99 -5.66 11.88
CA MET A 173 -1.54 -5.41 11.92
C MET A 173 -0.92 -5.71 13.28
N ARG A 174 -1.23 -6.90 13.81
CA ARG A 174 -0.84 -7.43 15.12
C ARG A 174 -0.26 -8.82 15.04
N SER A 175 0.26 -9.21 13.88
CA SER A 175 0.82 -10.54 13.65
C SER A 175 2.03 -10.85 14.52
N GLY A 176 2.79 -9.86 14.91
CA GLY A 176 4.06 -10.04 15.59
C GLY A 176 5.22 -10.38 14.69
N LEU A 177 5.02 -10.40 13.38
CA LEU A 177 6.12 -10.55 12.43
C LEU A 177 7.10 -9.38 12.55
N VAL A 178 8.39 -9.67 12.45
CA VAL A 178 9.42 -8.62 12.44
C VAL A 178 9.12 -7.63 11.32
N PRO A 179 9.09 -6.32 11.62
CA PRO A 179 8.74 -5.31 10.63
C PRO A 179 9.77 -5.21 9.51
N MET A 180 9.32 -4.68 8.39
CA MET A 180 10.23 -4.24 7.34
C MET A 180 11.16 -3.15 7.88
N CYS A 181 12.40 -3.19 7.45
CA CYS A 181 13.31 -2.09 7.70
C CYS A 181 12.91 -0.91 6.80
N PHE A 182 12.36 0.12 7.42
CA PHE A 182 12.12 1.39 6.75
C PHE A 182 13.15 2.40 7.21
N ASP A 183 14.11 2.67 6.37
CA ASP A 183 14.88 3.88 6.54
C ASP A 183 14.78 4.72 5.27
N PHE A 184 14.26 5.91 5.45
CA PHE A 184 14.01 6.86 4.38
C PHE A 184 15.25 7.68 4.02
N THR A 185 16.34 7.51 4.75
CA THR A 185 17.60 8.09 4.36
C THR A 185 18.34 7.11 3.45
N LEU A 186 18.88 7.60 2.33
CA LEU A 186 19.66 6.77 1.41
C LEU A 186 20.84 6.05 2.08
N GLN A 187 21.32 6.55 3.19
CA GLN A 187 22.40 5.95 3.97
C GLN A 187 21.94 4.64 4.63
N ASN A 188 20.77 4.65 5.22
CA ASN A 188 20.24 3.50 5.95
C ASN A 188 19.55 2.49 5.03
N LEU A 189 19.17 2.89 3.80
CA LEU A 189 18.65 1.96 2.80
C LEU A 189 19.66 0.83 2.50
N GLN A 190 20.95 1.15 2.47
CA GLN A 190 21.99 0.14 2.28
C GLN A 190 22.17 -0.74 3.52
N GLU A 191 22.00 -0.18 4.72
CA GLU A 191 21.99 -0.97 5.96
C GLU A 191 20.81 -1.93 6.01
N CYS A 192 19.62 -1.47 5.62
CA CYS A 192 18.45 -2.33 5.46
C CYS A 192 18.70 -3.49 4.49
N LYS A 193 19.34 -3.21 3.33
CA LYS A 193 19.72 -4.25 2.35
C LYS A 193 20.74 -5.25 2.88
N ASN A 194 21.63 -4.79 3.74
CA ASN A 194 22.74 -5.58 4.26
C ASN A 194 22.38 -6.36 5.54
N ARG A 195 21.20 -6.14 6.11
CA ARG A 195 20.75 -6.93 7.25
C ARG A 195 20.66 -8.39 6.86
N THR A 196 21.40 -9.22 7.57
CA THR A 196 21.46 -10.67 7.36
C THR A 196 20.60 -11.44 8.34
N ASP A 197 20.06 -10.77 9.34
CA ASP A 197 19.13 -11.37 10.29
C ASP A 197 17.77 -11.58 9.58
N SER A 198 17.01 -12.53 10.06
CA SER A 198 15.66 -12.82 9.56
C SER A 198 14.70 -11.64 9.71
N ALA A 199 15.13 -10.61 10.41
CA ALA A 199 14.44 -9.34 10.59
C ALA A 199 14.70 -8.34 9.46
N SER A 200 15.53 -8.68 8.47
CA SER A 200 15.91 -7.76 7.40
C SER A 200 14.74 -7.44 6.49
N GLY A 201 14.09 -6.35 6.80
CA GLY A 201 12.95 -5.91 6.04
C GLY A 201 13.27 -5.12 4.80
N GLY A 202 14.47 -4.58 4.71
CA GLY A 202 14.95 -3.91 3.51
C GLY A 202 15.01 -4.81 2.30
N ASP A 203 15.13 -6.09 2.55
CA ASP A 203 15.07 -7.13 1.56
C ASP A 203 13.71 -7.22 0.86
N ILE A 204 12.58 -6.93 1.51
CA ILE A 204 11.27 -7.02 0.88
C ILE A 204 11.09 -6.00 -0.22
N VAL A 205 11.54 -4.76 -0.02
CA VAL A 205 11.44 -3.70 -1.04
C VAL A 205 12.25 -4.05 -2.28
N PHE A 206 13.33 -4.82 -2.11
CA PHE A 206 14.26 -5.21 -3.17
C PHE A 206 14.21 -6.70 -3.51
N ALA A 207 13.33 -7.46 -2.88
CA ALA A 207 13.20 -8.88 -3.13
C ALA A 207 12.56 -9.14 -4.50
N ASP A 208 13.06 -10.13 -5.21
CA ASP A 208 12.44 -10.62 -6.45
C ASP A 208 11.04 -11.19 -6.18
N ASN A 209 10.83 -11.76 -4.98
CA ASN A 209 9.55 -12.25 -4.50
C ASN A 209 9.26 -11.68 -3.11
N GLN A 210 8.50 -10.59 -3.07
CA GLN A 210 8.15 -9.91 -1.83
C GLN A 210 7.23 -10.73 -0.93
N LEU A 211 6.33 -11.52 -1.50
CA LEU A 211 5.43 -12.38 -0.73
C LEU A 211 6.22 -13.46 0.00
N ASP A 212 7.16 -14.11 -0.66
CA ASP A 212 8.04 -15.11 -0.06
C ASP A 212 8.85 -14.53 1.10
N GLY A 213 9.37 -13.31 0.91
CA GLY A 213 10.05 -12.56 1.97
C GLY A 213 9.15 -12.28 3.18
N CYS A 214 7.85 -12.08 3.00
CA CYS A 214 6.89 -11.89 4.09
C CYS A 214 6.50 -13.22 4.76
N ILE A 215 6.27 -14.28 3.99
CA ILE A 215 5.93 -15.60 4.50
C ILE A 215 7.08 -16.17 5.35
N ASN A 216 8.33 -15.96 4.95
CA ASN A 216 9.51 -16.47 5.64
C ASN A 216 9.99 -15.57 6.81
N ARG A 217 9.24 -14.52 7.18
CA ARG A 217 9.60 -13.70 8.33
C ARG A 217 9.46 -14.45 9.64
N SER A 218 10.41 -14.19 10.53
CA SER A 218 10.33 -14.64 11.91
C SER A 218 9.40 -13.73 12.73
N LEU A 219 8.96 -14.25 13.86
CA LEU A 219 8.31 -13.45 14.89
C LEU A 219 9.34 -12.58 15.60
N ALA A 220 8.92 -11.38 15.97
CA ALA A 220 9.70 -10.50 16.82
C ALA A 220 9.75 -11.05 18.26
N GLU A 221 10.87 -10.83 18.92
CA GLU A 221 11.01 -11.13 20.35
C GLU A 221 10.06 -10.24 21.15
N SER A 222 9.25 -10.86 22.01
CA SER A 222 8.26 -10.20 22.85
C SER A 222 8.80 -9.90 24.24
N GLY A 223 8.34 -8.82 24.87
CA GLY A 223 8.73 -8.46 26.23
C GLY A 223 10.08 -7.74 26.31
N VAL A 224 10.59 -7.26 25.19
CA VAL A 224 11.89 -6.56 25.11
C VAL A 224 11.76 -5.22 24.40
N LEU A 225 12.74 -4.34 24.63
CA LEU A 225 12.86 -3.08 23.92
C LEU A 225 13.25 -3.35 22.47
N GLN A 226 12.45 -2.85 21.55
CA GLN A 226 12.71 -2.96 20.11
C GLN A 226 12.86 -1.55 19.53
N PRO A 227 14.06 -1.12 19.13
CA PRO A 227 14.29 0.25 18.64
C PRO A 227 13.46 0.63 17.42
N TRP A 228 13.05 -0.35 16.62
CA TRP A 228 12.16 -0.15 15.46
C TRP A 228 10.70 0.06 15.86
N PHE A 229 10.32 -0.21 17.11
CA PHE A 229 8.98 0.00 17.66
C PHE A 229 8.92 1.31 18.46
N SER A 230 9.82 1.44 19.44
CA SER A 230 9.93 2.61 20.31
C SER A 230 11.30 2.64 20.98
N ASP A 231 11.81 3.84 21.26
CA ASP A 231 13.06 4.02 22.03
C ASP A 231 12.88 3.74 23.53
N THR A 232 11.64 3.68 24.02
CA THR A 232 11.32 3.61 25.45
C THR A 232 10.37 2.48 25.83
N ASP A 233 9.54 2.03 24.86
CA ASP A 233 8.45 1.11 25.16
C ASP A 233 8.84 -0.31 24.79
N ILE A 234 8.49 -1.26 25.66
CA ILE A 234 8.70 -2.68 25.42
C ILE A 234 7.65 -3.16 24.42
N TYR A 235 8.15 -3.82 23.36
CA TYR A 235 7.29 -4.47 22.40
C TYR A 235 6.73 -5.77 22.97
N ASN A 236 5.42 -5.98 22.83
CA ASN A 236 4.79 -7.26 23.12
C ASN A 236 4.12 -7.80 21.86
N ARG A 237 4.21 -9.12 21.66
CA ARG A 237 3.53 -9.76 20.54
C ARG A 237 2.04 -9.47 20.61
N GLY A 238 1.47 -8.98 19.53
CA GLY A 238 0.09 -8.50 19.49
C GLY A 238 -0.06 -6.98 19.66
N ASP A 239 1.02 -6.24 19.94
CA ASP A 239 1.01 -4.79 19.79
C ASP A 239 0.79 -4.41 18.34
N PHE A 240 0.10 -3.28 18.12
CA PHE A 240 -0.09 -2.76 16.76
C PHE A 240 1.24 -2.30 16.18
N LEU A 241 1.54 -2.81 14.99
CA LEU A 241 2.69 -2.35 14.21
C LEU A 241 2.31 -2.31 12.74
N TYR A 242 2.33 -1.12 12.15
CA TYR A 242 2.01 -0.96 10.74
C TYR A 242 2.93 -1.81 9.86
N SER A 243 2.33 -2.77 9.13
CA SER A 243 3.07 -3.78 8.37
C SER A 243 2.53 -3.94 6.95
N ASN A 244 3.42 -3.92 5.97
CA ASN A 244 3.06 -4.32 4.60
C ASN A 244 2.99 -5.85 4.48
N CYS A 245 3.81 -6.57 5.25
CA CYS A 245 3.81 -8.02 5.24
C CYS A 245 2.48 -8.61 5.66
N ASP A 246 1.85 -8.08 6.70
CA ASP A 246 0.54 -8.54 7.13
C ASP A 246 -0.48 -8.51 5.98
N THR A 247 -0.49 -7.40 5.24
CA THR A 247 -1.38 -7.26 4.07
C THR A 247 -0.99 -8.15 2.91
N MET A 248 0.31 -8.35 2.65
CA MET A 248 0.76 -9.25 1.57
C MET A 248 0.40 -10.70 1.87
N VAL A 249 0.54 -11.14 3.11
CA VAL A 249 0.14 -12.48 3.55
C VAL A 249 -1.38 -12.65 3.44
N LEU A 250 -2.17 -11.64 3.82
CA LEU A 250 -3.63 -11.65 3.58
C LEU A 250 -3.96 -11.77 2.08
N GLY A 251 -3.17 -11.13 1.22
CA GLY A 251 -3.28 -11.30 -0.22
C GLY A 251 -3.08 -12.76 -0.65
N ALA A 252 -2.10 -13.46 -0.06
CA ALA A 252 -1.89 -14.88 -0.32
C ALA A 252 -3.04 -15.74 0.21
N VAL A 253 -3.54 -15.45 1.42
CA VAL A 253 -4.73 -16.13 1.98
C VAL A 253 -5.92 -16.01 1.02
N SER A 254 -6.19 -14.82 0.48
CA SER A 254 -7.29 -14.62 -0.46
C SER A 254 -7.02 -15.27 -1.82
N TYR A 255 -5.77 -15.23 -2.31
CA TYR A 255 -5.40 -15.76 -3.62
C TYR A 255 -5.58 -17.26 -3.72
N THR A 256 -5.26 -18.03 -2.68
CA THR A 256 -5.43 -19.48 -2.65
C THR A 256 -6.87 -19.93 -2.87
N HIS A 257 -7.84 -19.02 -2.68
CA HIS A 257 -9.28 -19.29 -2.77
C HIS A 257 -9.96 -18.60 -3.94
N LEU A 258 -9.43 -17.45 -4.39
CA LEU A 258 -9.97 -16.72 -5.53
C LEU A 258 -9.47 -17.26 -6.88
N THR A 259 -8.36 -17.99 -6.90
CA THR A 259 -7.95 -18.77 -8.07
C THR A 259 -8.66 -20.11 -8.07
N LEU A 260 -9.96 -20.08 -8.35
CA LEU A 260 -10.65 -21.30 -8.73
C LEU A 260 -9.98 -21.90 -9.97
N PRO A 261 -9.88 -23.26 -10.04
CA PRO A 261 -9.38 -23.89 -11.24
C PRO A 261 -10.27 -23.45 -12.41
N THR A 262 -9.66 -22.77 -13.36
CA THR A 262 -10.27 -22.66 -14.69
C THR A 262 -10.47 -24.07 -15.20
N ILE A 263 -11.72 -24.52 -15.12
CA ILE A 263 -12.18 -25.74 -15.80
C ILE A 263 -12.13 -25.49 -17.30
#